data_632e19a119d360490303cc37a426e35e
#
_entry.id   632e19a119d360490303cc37a426e35e
#
_cell.length_a   1.000
_cell.length_b   1.000
_cell.length_c   1.000
_cell.angle_alpha   90.00
_cell.angle_beta   90.00
_cell.angle_gamma   90.00
#
_symmetry.space_group_name_H-M   'P 1'
#
loop_
_entity.id
_entity.type
_entity.pdbx_description
1 polymer ?
#
loop_
_entity_poly.entity_id
_entity_poly.type
_entity_poly.pdbx_seq_one_letter_code
_entity_poly.pdbx_strand_id
1 'polypeptide(L)'
;EVFRQWLQKKYLTLEALNQAWWSGFWAHRFTDWSQIGMTDPSLPAMVVDRRRFDSDQMLDFFRAESAPLRAITPDVPITVNMMGTFLPLDYWRWAKHIDVASWDAYPAYHDRPDTATRTAVQFSFAHDLNRSLKGGKPFLLMESSPGPTNWMQTNRLLRPGQHRMKSIQAVAHGSDGVCYFQLRKGLGGCEKFHGAVIDHVGSEDNRMFQEVAALGKELKRLAPVVGARTPAKVAIVFDWESRWMLNAAAGPSAFAKDTDAAALAHYRPYWQRGIPVDLVNGDAKLDGYDVVIAPQLYMLREGFAARVEGFVEKGGAF
;
A
#
# COMPACT_ATOMS: atom_id res chain seq x y z
N GLU A 1 25.88 7.72 9.33
CA GLU A 1 26.68 8.43 8.30
C GLU A 1 25.84 8.64 7.03
N VAL A 2 25.27 7.61 6.41
CA VAL A 2 24.52 7.68 5.14
C VAL A 2 23.33 8.64 5.22
N PHE A 3 22.61 8.66 6.35
CA PHE A 3 21.53 9.60 6.58
C PHE A 3 22.01 11.07 6.58
N ARG A 4 23.16 11.36 7.19
CA ARG A 4 23.76 12.70 7.15
C ARG A 4 24.12 13.12 5.72
N GLN A 5 24.70 12.23 4.94
CA GLN A 5 25.00 12.50 3.53
C GLN A 5 23.74 12.76 2.69
N TRP A 6 22.65 12.03 2.97
CA TRP A 6 21.36 12.27 2.35
C TRP A 6 20.80 13.65 2.72
N LEU A 7 20.91 14.05 3.99
CA LEU A 7 20.50 15.38 4.46
C LEU A 7 21.34 16.50 3.86
N GLN A 8 22.65 16.31 3.74
CA GLN A 8 23.55 17.27 3.09
C GLN A 8 23.18 17.50 1.62
N LYS A 9 22.83 16.44 0.89
CA LYS A 9 22.33 16.57 -0.48
C LYS A 9 20.99 17.30 -0.56
N LYS A 10 20.11 17.10 0.41
CA LYS A 10 18.77 17.69 0.43
C LYS A 10 18.80 19.17 0.82
N TYR A 11 19.53 19.52 1.86
CA TYR A 11 19.50 20.86 2.46
C TYR A 11 20.67 21.76 2.07
N LEU A 12 21.75 21.18 1.55
CA LEU A 12 23.02 21.83 1.16
C LEU A 12 23.75 22.48 2.34
N THR A 13 23.07 23.20 3.22
CA THR A 13 23.63 23.85 4.39
C THR A 13 22.93 23.41 5.67
N LEU A 14 23.68 23.43 6.78
CA LEU A 14 23.14 23.13 8.10
C LEU A 14 22.11 24.18 8.56
N GLU A 15 22.28 25.42 8.11
CA GLU A 15 21.33 26.49 8.39
C GLU A 15 19.97 26.24 7.74
N ALA A 16 19.95 25.83 6.47
CA ALA A 16 18.71 25.46 5.77
C ALA A 16 18.01 24.28 6.45
N LEU A 17 18.78 23.28 6.92
CA LEU A 17 18.24 22.16 7.69
C LEU A 17 17.65 22.64 9.01
N ASN A 18 18.38 23.46 9.80
CA ASN A 18 17.90 23.99 11.07
C ASN A 18 16.61 24.78 10.92
N GLN A 19 16.50 25.58 9.86
CA GLN A 19 15.30 26.33 9.52
C GLN A 19 14.13 25.40 9.18
N ALA A 20 14.36 24.40 8.31
CA ALA A 20 13.33 23.45 7.88
C ALA A 20 12.83 22.55 9.01
N TRP A 21 13.71 22.16 9.92
CA TRP A 21 13.35 21.34 11.07
C TRP A 21 12.82 22.16 12.27
N TRP A 22 12.91 23.49 12.20
CA TRP A 22 12.57 24.39 13.30
C TRP A 22 13.36 24.09 14.56
N SER A 23 14.62 23.69 14.41
CA SER A 23 15.47 23.15 15.46
C SER A 23 15.89 24.18 16.52
N GLY A 24 15.66 25.47 16.28
CA GLY A 24 15.85 26.52 17.29
C GLY A 24 14.92 26.39 18.51
N PHE A 25 13.78 25.70 18.38
CA PHE A 25 12.89 25.41 19.49
C PHE A 25 13.54 24.43 20.48
N TRP A 26 13.49 24.71 21.77
CA TRP A 26 14.18 23.97 22.84
C TRP A 26 15.69 23.81 22.62
N ALA A 27 16.31 24.75 21.91
CA ALA A 27 17.77 24.76 21.65
C ALA A 27 18.30 23.48 20.96
N HIS A 28 17.51 22.84 20.10
CA HIS A 28 17.95 21.67 19.29
C HIS A 28 18.78 22.07 18.07
N ARG A 29 19.22 23.32 17.95
CA ARG A 29 19.99 23.81 16.80
C ARG A 29 21.29 23.03 16.63
N PHE A 30 21.48 22.44 15.47
CA PHE A 30 22.71 21.76 15.06
C PHE A 30 23.74 22.79 14.58
N THR A 31 24.96 22.68 15.06
CA THR A 31 26.12 23.49 14.66
C THR A 31 27.14 22.71 13.86
N ASP A 32 27.04 21.39 13.85
CA ASP A 32 27.82 20.45 13.05
C ASP A 32 26.99 19.26 12.61
N TRP A 33 27.24 18.75 11.41
CA TRP A 33 26.52 17.60 10.86
C TRP A 33 26.69 16.33 11.69
N SER A 34 27.83 16.18 12.38
CA SER A 34 28.11 15.02 13.25
C SER A 34 27.16 14.90 14.44
N GLN A 35 26.53 16.00 14.86
CA GLN A 35 25.56 16.03 15.95
C GLN A 35 24.23 15.37 15.58
N ILE A 36 23.95 15.20 14.28
CA ILE A 36 22.73 14.52 13.83
C ILE A 36 22.93 13.01 14.00
N GLY A 37 22.30 12.45 15.01
CA GLY A 37 22.41 11.06 15.42
C GLY A 37 21.11 10.27 15.22
N MET A 38 20.59 9.74 16.33
CA MET A 38 19.31 9.04 16.36
C MET A 38 18.15 10.03 16.10
N THR A 39 17.06 9.51 15.55
CA THR A 39 15.85 10.31 15.31
C THR A 39 15.27 10.80 16.63
N ASP A 40 15.09 12.10 16.74
CA ASP A 40 14.47 12.75 17.89
C ASP A 40 12.98 12.99 17.61
N PRO A 41 12.06 12.36 18.36
CA PRO A 41 10.62 12.55 18.15
C PRO A 41 10.13 13.96 18.49
N SER A 42 10.91 14.78 19.21
CA SER A 42 10.60 16.18 19.47
C SER A 42 10.82 17.10 18.24
N LEU A 43 11.44 16.56 17.19
CA LEU A 43 11.67 17.20 15.89
C LEU A 43 10.86 16.51 14.79
N PRO A 44 9.56 16.81 14.62
CA PRO A 44 8.69 16.09 13.66
C PRO A 44 9.24 16.10 12.22
N ALA A 45 9.87 17.18 11.78
CA ALA A 45 10.46 17.28 10.47
C ALA A 45 11.66 16.31 10.30
N MET A 46 12.46 16.09 11.35
CA MET A 46 13.51 15.09 11.37
C MET A 46 12.94 13.67 11.23
N VAL A 47 11.83 13.39 11.93
CA VAL A 47 11.14 12.10 11.84
C VAL A 47 10.66 11.85 10.40
N VAL A 48 10.07 12.85 9.75
CA VAL A 48 9.62 12.73 8.34
C VAL A 48 10.80 12.55 7.40
N ASP A 49 11.88 13.27 7.58
CA ASP A 49 13.08 13.10 6.76
C ASP A 49 13.73 11.73 6.97
N ARG A 50 13.67 11.19 8.16
CA ARG A 50 14.10 9.81 8.41
C ARG A 50 13.24 8.81 7.62
N ARG A 51 11.92 8.99 7.60
CA ARG A 51 11.00 8.16 6.80
C ARG A 51 11.27 8.27 5.31
N ARG A 52 11.52 9.49 4.81
CA ARG A 52 11.92 9.71 3.41
C ARG A 52 13.20 8.97 3.08
N PHE A 53 14.22 9.13 3.92
CA PHE A 53 15.50 8.47 3.76
C PHE A 53 15.35 6.94 3.75
N ASP A 54 14.64 6.36 4.73
CA ASP A 54 14.45 4.91 4.82
C ASP A 54 13.72 4.38 3.56
N SER A 55 12.69 5.08 3.10
CA SER A 55 11.97 4.75 1.85
C SER A 55 12.86 4.87 0.61
N ASP A 56 13.71 5.90 0.54
CA ASP A 56 14.66 6.10 -0.56
C ASP A 56 15.74 5.00 -0.59
N GLN A 57 16.28 4.63 0.57
CA GLN A 57 17.29 3.58 0.66
C GLN A 57 16.77 2.22 0.18
N MET A 58 15.55 1.88 0.58
CA MET A 58 14.90 0.64 0.11
C MET A 58 14.63 0.67 -1.40
N LEU A 59 14.21 1.83 -1.91
CA LEU A 59 14.01 2.00 -3.35
C LEU A 59 15.34 1.92 -4.13
N ASP A 60 16.40 2.51 -3.62
CA ASP A 60 17.73 2.44 -4.24
C ASP A 60 18.27 1.00 -4.23
N PHE A 61 18.01 0.24 -3.15
CA PHE A 61 18.34 -1.18 -3.10
C PHE A 61 17.59 -1.97 -4.19
N PHE A 62 16.27 -1.79 -4.31
CA PHE A 62 15.47 -2.41 -5.37
C PHE A 62 16.00 -2.04 -6.78
N ARG A 63 16.37 -0.79 -7.00
CA ARG A 63 16.94 -0.34 -8.29
C ARG A 63 18.28 -0.99 -8.58
N ALA A 64 19.13 -1.15 -7.57
CA ALA A 64 20.43 -1.82 -7.71
C ALA A 64 20.26 -3.30 -8.08
N GLU A 65 19.29 -4.00 -7.47
CA GLU A 65 18.97 -5.39 -7.81
C GLU A 65 18.30 -5.52 -9.19
N SER A 66 17.48 -4.55 -9.58
CA SER A 66 16.77 -4.57 -10.86
C SER A 66 17.68 -4.25 -12.05
N ALA A 67 18.73 -3.47 -11.85
CA ALA A 67 19.59 -3.01 -12.94
C ALA A 67 20.23 -4.16 -13.76
N PRO A 68 20.85 -5.20 -13.15
CA PRO A 68 21.39 -6.32 -13.91
C PRO A 68 20.30 -7.15 -14.62
N LEU A 69 19.10 -7.27 -14.03
CA LEU A 69 17.98 -7.95 -14.68
C LEU A 69 17.54 -7.19 -15.92
N ARG A 70 17.42 -5.87 -15.85
CA ARG A 70 17.11 -5.01 -17.00
C ARG A 70 18.11 -5.12 -18.12
N ALA A 71 19.41 -5.24 -17.79
CA ALA A 71 20.47 -5.38 -18.78
C ALA A 71 20.42 -6.70 -19.55
N ILE A 72 19.94 -7.77 -18.90
CA ILE A 72 19.91 -9.14 -19.49
C ILE A 72 18.54 -9.43 -20.12
N THR A 73 17.45 -9.03 -19.46
CA THR A 73 16.07 -9.31 -19.88
C THR A 73 15.21 -8.04 -19.85
N PRO A 74 15.45 -7.09 -20.78
CA PRO A 74 14.82 -5.77 -20.74
C PRO A 74 13.30 -5.81 -20.88
N ASP A 75 12.76 -6.82 -21.56
CA ASP A 75 11.33 -6.98 -21.83
C ASP A 75 10.57 -7.76 -20.75
N VAL A 76 11.28 -8.34 -19.76
CA VAL A 76 10.62 -9.06 -18.66
C VAL A 76 10.20 -8.07 -17.58
N PRO A 77 8.90 -8.01 -17.24
CA PRO A 77 8.42 -7.11 -16.20
C PRO A 77 9.04 -7.41 -14.82
N ILE A 78 9.41 -6.37 -14.11
CA ILE A 78 9.92 -6.46 -12.73
C ILE A 78 8.88 -5.87 -11.79
N THR A 79 8.58 -6.58 -10.72
CA THR A 79 7.69 -6.18 -9.65
C THR A 79 8.29 -6.50 -8.28
N VAL A 80 7.63 -6.06 -7.23
CA VAL A 80 7.96 -6.36 -5.84
C VAL A 80 6.68 -6.46 -5.04
N ASN A 81 6.62 -7.40 -4.09
CA ASN A 81 5.46 -7.56 -3.22
C ASN A 81 5.32 -6.35 -2.29
N MET A 82 4.18 -5.68 -2.36
CA MET A 82 3.84 -4.59 -1.45
C MET A 82 2.95 -5.11 -0.32
N MET A 83 2.88 -4.39 0.78
CA MET A 83 2.15 -4.77 1.99
C MET A 83 0.99 -3.81 2.28
N GLY A 84 -0.08 -3.85 1.49
CA GLY A 84 -1.27 -3.02 1.71
C GLY A 84 -0.94 -1.53 1.83
N THR A 85 -1.21 -0.94 2.99
CA THR A 85 -0.96 0.48 3.29
C THR A 85 0.30 0.72 4.13
N PHE A 86 1.33 -0.09 3.99
CA PHE A 86 2.54 -0.11 4.82
C PHE A 86 3.14 1.29 4.98
N LEU A 87 3.09 1.80 6.20
CA LEU A 87 3.45 3.18 6.52
C LEU A 87 4.92 3.54 6.23
N PRO A 88 5.93 2.66 6.44
CA PRO A 88 7.33 3.01 6.24
C PRO A 88 7.77 3.35 4.83
N LEU A 89 7.07 2.91 3.79
CA LEU A 89 7.48 3.06 2.39
C LEU A 89 6.45 3.85 1.58
N ASP A 90 6.89 4.89 0.88
CA ASP A 90 6.02 5.66 -0.03
C ASP A 90 5.84 4.94 -1.37
N TYR A 91 4.75 4.22 -1.50
CA TYR A 91 4.44 3.44 -2.71
C TYR A 91 4.21 4.28 -3.97
N TRP A 92 3.84 5.56 -3.85
CA TRP A 92 3.76 6.45 -5.02
C TRP A 92 5.13 6.70 -5.65
N ARG A 93 6.18 6.75 -4.83
CA ARG A 93 7.56 6.85 -5.33
C ARG A 93 8.00 5.54 -5.98
N TRP A 94 7.71 4.40 -5.34
CA TRP A 94 8.04 3.07 -5.84
C TRP A 94 7.35 2.75 -7.16
N ALA A 95 6.09 3.15 -7.35
CA ALA A 95 5.29 2.89 -8.53
C ALA A 95 5.95 3.36 -9.84
N LYS A 96 6.84 4.35 -9.77
CA LYS A 96 7.58 4.86 -10.93
C LYS A 96 8.68 3.89 -11.40
N HIS A 97 9.11 2.96 -10.58
CA HIS A 97 10.26 2.08 -10.80
C HIS A 97 9.91 0.61 -11.01
N ILE A 98 8.71 0.19 -10.66
CA ILE A 98 8.17 -1.14 -10.94
C ILE A 98 7.33 -1.13 -12.22
N ASP A 99 7.26 -2.26 -12.93
CA ASP A 99 6.45 -2.37 -14.15
C ASP A 99 5.00 -2.67 -13.85
N VAL A 100 4.75 -3.55 -12.88
CA VAL A 100 3.44 -3.99 -12.42
C VAL A 100 3.36 -3.76 -10.92
N ALA A 101 2.25 -3.19 -10.44
CA ALA A 101 1.98 -3.18 -9.01
C ALA A 101 1.59 -4.59 -8.56
N SER A 102 2.12 -5.03 -7.43
CA SER A 102 1.71 -6.29 -6.82
C SER A 102 1.76 -6.19 -5.30
N TRP A 103 0.94 -6.97 -4.61
CA TRP A 103 0.89 -6.93 -3.16
C TRP A 103 0.41 -8.25 -2.56
N ASP A 104 0.60 -8.41 -1.25
CA ASP A 104 0.28 -9.59 -0.48
C ASP A 104 -0.92 -9.36 0.40
N ALA A 105 -1.94 -10.22 0.30
CA ALA A 105 -3.19 -10.07 1.03
C ALA A 105 -3.58 -11.35 1.79
N TYR A 106 -3.68 -11.21 3.10
CA TYR A 106 -4.06 -12.27 4.02
C TYR A 106 -5.28 -11.87 4.88
N PRO A 107 -6.49 -11.72 4.28
CA PRO A 107 -7.67 -11.25 5.01
C PRO A 107 -8.15 -12.28 6.05
N ALA A 108 -8.32 -11.81 7.28
CA ALA A 108 -8.78 -12.63 8.41
C ALA A 108 -10.32 -12.73 8.48
N TYR A 109 -10.98 -13.15 7.40
CA TYR A 109 -12.45 -13.31 7.36
C TYR A 109 -13.02 -14.31 8.35
N HIS A 110 -12.17 -15.14 8.92
CA HIS A 110 -12.53 -16.20 9.84
C HIS A 110 -12.54 -15.76 11.31
N ASP A 111 -12.08 -14.55 11.64
CA ASP A 111 -11.96 -14.12 13.04
C ASP A 111 -13.33 -13.97 13.72
N ARG A 112 -14.21 -13.18 13.14
CA ARG A 112 -15.57 -12.98 13.64
C ARG A 112 -16.52 -12.66 12.49
N PRO A 113 -17.76 -13.15 12.50
CA PRO A 113 -18.73 -12.84 11.44
C PRO A 113 -19.05 -11.35 11.30
N ASP A 114 -19.08 -10.61 12.41
CA ASP A 114 -19.36 -9.18 12.48
C ASP A 114 -18.22 -8.31 11.92
N THR A 115 -17.01 -8.84 11.83
CA THR A 115 -15.86 -8.14 11.27
C THR A 115 -15.66 -8.38 9.76
N ALA A 116 -16.40 -9.31 9.16
CA ALA A 116 -16.22 -9.70 7.76
C ALA A 116 -16.36 -8.52 6.78
N THR A 117 -17.37 -7.68 6.97
CA THR A 117 -17.56 -6.47 6.14
C THR A 117 -16.42 -5.49 6.32
N ARG A 118 -15.95 -5.27 7.56
CA ARG A 118 -14.80 -4.39 7.83
C ARG A 118 -13.55 -4.91 7.11
N THR A 119 -13.28 -6.21 7.21
CA THR A 119 -12.18 -6.86 6.51
C THR A 119 -12.31 -6.69 5.00
N ALA A 120 -13.51 -6.92 4.43
CA ALA A 120 -13.75 -6.75 3.00
C ALA A 120 -13.45 -5.32 2.53
N VAL A 121 -13.94 -4.31 3.25
CA VAL A 121 -13.68 -2.89 2.94
C VAL A 121 -12.18 -2.57 3.00
N GLN A 122 -11.48 -3.03 4.03
CA GLN A 122 -10.06 -2.79 4.22
C GLN A 122 -9.22 -3.37 3.07
N PHE A 123 -9.50 -4.61 2.67
CA PHE A 123 -8.78 -5.27 1.58
C PHE A 123 -9.18 -4.70 0.21
N SER A 124 -10.44 -4.31 0.01
CA SER A 124 -10.87 -3.57 -1.19
C SER A 124 -10.11 -2.25 -1.34
N PHE A 125 -9.97 -1.48 -0.26
CA PHE A 125 -9.18 -0.26 -0.25
C PHE A 125 -7.72 -0.50 -0.69
N ALA A 126 -7.09 -1.55 -0.17
CA ALA A 126 -5.73 -1.89 -0.54
C ALA A 126 -5.62 -2.41 -2.00
N HIS A 127 -6.62 -3.13 -2.50
CA HIS A 127 -6.71 -3.50 -3.92
C HIS A 127 -6.81 -2.27 -4.80
N ASP A 128 -7.72 -1.33 -4.48
CA ASP A 128 -7.90 -0.09 -5.23
C ASP A 128 -6.65 0.81 -5.15
N LEU A 129 -5.93 0.82 -4.02
CA LEU A 129 -4.63 1.50 -3.93
C LEU A 129 -3.65 0.91 -4.94
N ASN A 130 -3.46 -0.41 -4.97
CA ASN A 130 -2.51 -1.05 -5.88
C ASN A 130 -2.89 -0.84 -7.35
N ARG A 131 -4.17 -0.89 -7.69
CA ARG A 131 -4.67 -0.51 -9.02
C ARG A 131 -4.31 0.95 -9.34
N SER A 132 -4.49 1.86 -8.40
CA SER A 132 -4.25 3.29 -8.58
C SER A 132 -2.77 3.66 -8.74
N LEU A 133 -1.84 2.91 -8.11
CA LEU A 133 -0.40 3.14 -8.20
C LEU A 133 0.13 3.21 -9.63
N LYS A 134 -0.49 2.48 -10.55
CA LYS A 134 -0.13 2.46 -11.98
C LYS A 134 -1.19 3.12 -12.87
N GLY A 135 -1.95 4.09 -12.34
CA GLY A 135 -2.93 4.84 -13.11
C GLY A 135 -4.09 3.99 -13.63
N GLY A 136 -4.62 3.12 -12.80
CA GLY A 136 -5.74 2.24 -13.12
C GLY A 136 -5.38 1.03 -13.98
N LYS A 137 -4.08 0.75 -14.20
CA LYS A 137 -3.65 -0.51 -14.81
C LYS A 137 -3.87 -1.66 -13.84
N PRO A 138 -4.10 -2.89 -14.34
CA PRO A 138 -4.19 -4.06 -13.51
C PRO A 138 -2.99 -4.24 -12.59
N PHE A 139 -3.24 -4.84 -11.44
CA PHE A 139 -2.22 -5.26 -10.49
C PHE A 139 -2.21 -6.79 -10.36
N LEU A 140 -1.26 -7.34 -9.61
CA LEU A 140 -1.22 -8.75 -9.26
C LEU A 140 -1.39 -8.93 -7.75
N LEU A 141 -2.29 -9.82 -7.34
CA LEU A 141 -2.26 -10.34 -5.98
C LEU A 141 -1.15 -11.38 -5.92
N MET A 142 0.03 -10.96 -5.44
CA MET A 142 1.24 -11.78 -5.51
C MET A 142 1.26 -12.87 -4.46
N GLU A 143 0.70 -12.60 -3.28
CA GLU A 143 0.52 -13.60 -2.25
C GLU A 143 -0.88 -13.57 -1.64
N SER A 144 -1.41 -14.75 -1.41
CA SER A 144 -2.58 -14.99 -0.58
C SER A 144 -2.54 -16.43 -0.08
N SER A 145 -3.11 -16.73 1.09
CA SER A 145 -3.15 -18.11 1.57
C SER A 145 -4.39 -18.82 1.06
N PRO A 146 -4.28 -20.03 0.49
CA PRO A 146 -5.46 -20.85 0.17
C PRO A 146 -6.13 -21.42 1.42
N GLY A 147 -5.44 -21.41 2.56
CA GLY A 147 -5.89 -21.97 3.83
C GLY A 147 -5.61 -21.07 5.03
N PRO A 148 -5.23 -21.66 6.17
CA PRO A 148 -4.92 -20.89 7.38
C PRO A 148 -3.61 -20.10 7.23
N THR A 149 -3.49 -19.02 8.01
CA THR A 149 -2.30 -18.17 8.04
C THR A 149 -1.66 -18.29 9.42
N ASN A 150 -0.60 -19.06 9.53
CA ASN A 150 -0.06 -19.53 10.81
C ASN A 150 0.60 -18.47 11.69
N TRP A 151 1.02 -17.35 11.13
CA TRP A 151 1.58 -16.22 11.87
C TRP A 151 0.53 -15.24 12.41
N MET A 152 -0.75 -15.47 12.13
CA MET A 152 -1.85 -14.76 12.80
C MET A 152 -1.99 -15.26 14.25
N GLN A 153 -2.54 -14.42 15.14
CA GLN A 153 -2.77 -14.75 16.55
C GLN A 153 -3.49 -16.09 16.74
N THR A 154 -4.42 -16.41 15.85
CA THR A 154 -5.10 -17.70 15.82
C THR A 154 -5.07 -18.25 14.41
N ASN A 155 -4.48 -19.43 14.24
CA ASN A 155 -4.39 -20.11 12.95
C ASN A 155 -5.69 -20.86 12.65
N ARG A 156 -6.67 -20.17 12.08
CA ARG A 156 -7.99 -20.70 11.76
C ARG A 156 -8.11 -21.10 10.30
N LEU A 157 -8.87 -22.13 10.04
CA LEU A 157 -9.22 -22.55 8.68
C LEU A 157 -10.19 -21.55 8.04
N LEU A 158 -10.00 -21.26 6.77
CA LEU A 158 -11.00 -20.56 5.96
C LEU A 158 -12.29 -21.43 5.88
N ARG A 159 -13.44 -20.79 6.04
CA ARG A 159 -14.73 -21.46 5.79
C ARG A 159 -14.88 -21.80 4.30
N PRO A 160 -15.68 -22.81 3.94
CA PRO A 160 -15.98 -23.13 2.54
C PRO A 160 -16.41 -21.89 1.77
N GLY A 161 -15.84 -21.69 0.57
CA GLY A 161 -16.12 -20.56 -0.30
C GLY A 161 -15.39 -19.26 0.04
N GLN A 162 -14.78 -19.09 1.21
CA GLN A 162 -14.03 -17.87 1.57
C GLN A 162 -12.78 -17.70 0.71
N HIS A 163 -12.12 -18.79 0.34
CA HIS A 163 -10.99 -18.76 -0.58
C HIS A 163 -11.41 -18.18 -1.94
N ARG A 164 -12.51 -18.70 -2.50
CA ARG A 164 -13.07 -18.18 -3.76
C ARG A 164 -13.45 -16.70 -3.64
N MET A 165 -14.18 -16.33 -2.57
CA MET A 165 -14.67 -14.96 -2.35
C MET A 165 -13.52 -13.94 -2.36
N LYS A 166 -12.45 -14.15 -1.58
CA LYS A 166 -11.33 -13.20 -1.51
C LYS A 166 -10.53 -13.10 -2.81
N SER A 167 -10.43 -14.21 -3.55
CA SER A 167 -9.74 -14.23 -4.85
C SER A 167 -10.54 -13.49 -5.91
N ILE A 168 -11.85 -13.72 -5.97
CA ILE A 168 -12.76 -12.97 -6.87
C ILE A 168 -12.85 -11.50 -6.48
N GLN A 169 -12.77 -11.16 -5.18
CA GLN A 169 -12.68 -9.76 -4.73
C GLN A 169 -11.47 -9.06 -5.34
N ALA A 170 -10.28 -9.69 -5.32
CA ALA A 170 -9.09 -9.11 -5.93
C ALA A 170 -9.29 -8.86 -7.44
N VAL A 171 -9.85 -9.83 -8.17
CA VAL A 171 -10.16 -9.70 -9.60
C VAL A 171 -11.18 -8.58 -9.85
N ALA A 172 -12.24 -8.49 -9.05
CA ALA A 172 -13.25 -7.45 -9.16
C ALA A 172 -12.69 -6.03 -8.93
N HIS A 173 -11.59 -5.91 -8.17
CA HIS A 173 -10.87 -4.66 -7.97
C HIS A 173 -9.71 -4.44 -8.97
N GLY A 174 -9.58 -5.29 -10.01
CA GLY A 174 -8.65 -5.09 -11.12
C GLY A 174 -7.35 -5.90 -11.02
N SER A 175 -7.32 -6.99 -10.26
CA SER A 175 -6.20 -7.92 -10.31
C SER A 175 -6.29 -8.85 -11.52
N ASP A 176 -5.21 -8.92 -12.32
CA ASP A 176 -5.10 -9.87 -13.44
C ASP A 176 -4.56 -11.25 -13.02
N GLY A 177 -4.16 -11.41 -11.78
CA GLY A 177 -3.64 -12.69 -11.28
C GLY A 177 -3.77 -12.81 -9.78
N VAL A 178 -4.02 -14.04 -9.31
CA VAL A 178 -4.06 -14.39 -7.89
C VAL A 178 -3.08 -15.53 -7.66
N CYS A 179 -2.01 -15.24 -6.92
CA CYS A 179 -0.98 -16.19 -6.55
C CYS A 179 -1.14 -16.61 -5.09
N TYR A 180 -0.70 -17.81 -4.78
CA TYR A 180 -0.86 -18.37 -3.45
C TYR A 180 0.47 -18.75 -2.82
N PHE A 181 0.71 -18.32 -1.65
CA PHE A 181 1.70 -18.87 -0.74
C PHE A 181 0.99 -19.91 0.17
N GLN A 182 1.22 -21.22 -0.02
CA GLN A 182 2.19 -21.79 -0.93
C GLN A 182 1.64 -22.98 -1.72
N LEU A 183 2.37 -23.48 -2.72
CA LEU A 183 1.94 -24.63 -3.48
C LEU A 183 1.88 -25.90 -2.62
N ARG A 184 2.95 -26.21 -1.89
CA ARG A 184 3.04 -27.38 -1.01
C ARG A 184 3.48 -26.98 0.38
N LYS A 185 2.77 -27.49 1.38
CA LYS A 185 3.02 -27.21 2.78
C LYS A 185 4.40 -27.75 3.20
N GLY A 186 5.21 -26.88 3.82
CA GLY A 186 6.53 -27.24 4.34
C GLY A 186 6.44 -28.25 5.48
N LEU A 187 7.40 -29.18 5.54
CA LEU A 187 7.46 -30.19 6.60
C LEU A 187 8.09 -29.66 7.89
N GLY A 188 8.79 -28.53 7.81
CA GLY A 188 9.49 -27.91 8.93
C GLY A 188 9.51 -26.39 8.81
N GLY A 189 10.26 -25.73 9.73
CA GLY A 189 10.36 -24.28 9.77
C GLY A 189 9.17 -23.59 10.46
N CYS A 190 9.24 -22.26 10.54
CA CYS A 190 8.23 -21.47 11.25
C CYS A 190 6.86 -21.47 10.57
N GLU A 191 6.82 -21.71 9.25
CA GLU A 191 5.59 -21.69 8.44
C GLU A 191 5.08 -23.09 8.05
N LYS A 192 5.52 -24.14 8.73
CA LYS A 192 5.06 -25.53 8.45
C LYS A 192 3.55 -25.73 8.56
N PHE A 193 2.85 -24.85 9.26
CA PHE A 193 1.38 -24.88 9.38
C PHE A 193 0.67 -23.81 8.55
N HIS A 194 1.42 -23.07 7.70
CA HIS A 194 0.80 -22.16 6.76
C HIS A 194 -0.05 -22.91 5.75
N GLY A 195 -1.13 -22.29 5.27
CA GLY A 195 -1.99 -22.86 4.25
C GLY A 195 -1.25 -23.09 2.93
N ALA A 196 -1.56 -24.19 2.27
CA ALA A 196 -1.00 -24.53 0.99
C ALA A 196 -2.05 -25.19 0.09
N VAL A 197 -1.81 -25.19 -1.21
CA VAL A 197 -2.67 -25.91 -2.17
C VAL A 197 -2.61 -27.40 -1.89
N ILE A 198 -1.38 -27.93 -1.70
CA ILE A 198 -1.14 -29.32 -1.33
C ILE A 198 -0.77 -29.37 0.16
N ASP A 199 -1.61 -29.98 0.97
CA ASP A 199 -1.38 -30.14 2.41
C ASP A 199 -0.33 -31.24 2.71
N HIS A 200 0.04 -31.41 3.99
CA HIS A 200 0.98 -32.43 4.46
C HIS A 200 0.60 -33.85 4.02
N VAL A 201 -0.70 -34.16 3.98
CA VAL A 201 -1.21 -35.45 3.49
C VAL A 201 -0.86 -35.68 2.03
N GLY A 202 -0.69 -34.66 1.21
CA GLY A 202 -0.30 -34.75 -0.18
C GLY A 202 -1.39 -35.25 -1.12
N SER A 203 -2.64 -35.33 -0.67
CA SER A 203 -3.78 -35.76 -1.46
C SER A 203 -4.51 -34.61 -2.11
N GLU A 204 -5.03 -34.83 -3.32
CA GLU A 204 -5.95 -33.89 -3.99
C GLU A 204 -7.38 -33.91 -3.42
N ASP A 205 -7.71 -34.90 -2.56
CA ASP A 205 -9.03 -35.05 -1.98
C ASP A 205 -9.36 -34.05 -0.87
N ASN A 206 -8.39 -33.20 -0.47
CA ASN A 206 -8.65 -32.19 0.54
C ASN A 206 -9.40 -30.98 -0.04
N ARG A 207 -10.22 -30.35 0.81
CA ARG A 207 -11.09 -29.22 0.43
C ARG A 207 -10.31 -28.05 -0.21
N MET A 208 -9.13 -27.68 0.30
CA MET A 208 -8.37 -26.54 -0.21
C MET A 208 -7.89 -26.79 -1.63
N PHE A 209 -7.40 -27.98 -1.93
CA PHE A 209 -7.01 -28.34 -3.29
C PHE A 209 -8.21 -28.26 -4.24
N GLN A 210 -9.36 -28.79 -3.84
CA GLN A 210 -10.57 -28.80 -4.64
C GLN A 210 -11.11 -27.36 -4.88
N GLU A 211 -11.09 -26.51 -3.86
CA GLU A 211 -11.50 -25.09 -3.99
C GLU A 211 -10.55 -24.32 -4.94
N VAL A 212 -9.24 -24.53 -4.85
CA VAL A 212 -8.26 -23.90 -5.76
C VAL A 212 -8.45 -24.39 -7.20
N ALA A 213 -8.61 -25.71 -7.40
CA ALA A 213 -8.85 -26.29 -8.72
C ALA A 213 -10.16 -25.76 -9.35
N ALA A 214 -11.23 -25.67 -8.56
CA ALA A 214 -12.51 -25.11 -9.02
C ALA A 214 -12.38 -23.63 -9.39
N LEU A 215 -11.70 -22.83 -8.56
CA LEU A 215 -11.43 -21.42 -8.84
C LEU A 215 -10.57 -21.25 -10.11
N GLY A 216 -9.56 -22.06 -10.32
CA GLY A 216 -8.76 -22.01 -11.54
C GLY A 216 -9.57 -22.22 -12.81
N LYS A 217 -10.57 -23.12 -12.78
CA LYS A 217 -11.54 -23.28 -13.88
C LYS A 217 -12.45 -22.05 -14.05
N GLU A 218 -12.85 -21.42 -12.96
CA GLU A 218 -13.66 -20.20 -12.99
C GLU A 218 -12.87 -19.01 -13.55
N LEU A 219 -11.63 -18.81 -13.11
CA LEU A 219 -10.76 -17.72 -13.59
C LEU A 219 -10.49 -17.84 -15.10
N LYS A 220 -10.36 -19.04 -15.64
CA LYS A 220 -10.26 -19.23 -17.11
C LYS A 220 -11.49 -18.67 -17.86
N ARG A 221 -12.69 -18.75 -17.27
CA ARG A 221 -13.91 -18.20 -17.86
C ARG A 221 -13.96 -16.67 -17.74
N LEU A 222 -13.23 -16.09 -16.80
CA LEU A 222 -13.08 -14.65 -16.62
C LEU A 222 -11.96 -14.04 -17.48
N ALA A 223 -11.31 -14.81 -18.36
CA ALA A 223 -10.28 -14.29 -19.26
C ALA A 223 -10.68 -12.99 -20.02
N PRO A 224 -11.94 -12.76 -20.43
CA PRO A 224 -12.32 -11.50 -21.08
C PRO A 224 -12.13 -10.22 -20.23
N VAL A 225 -11.99 -10.33 -18.89
CA VAL A 225 -11.74 -9.17 -18.03
C VAL A 225 -10.24 -8.87 -17.81
N VAL A 226 -9.35 -9.71 -18.30
CA VAL A 226 -7.89 -9.47 -18.20
C VAL A 226 -7.53 -8.17 -18.92
N GLY A 227 -6.76 -7.32 -18.25
CA GLY A 227 -6.40 -5.99 -18.76
C GLY A 227 -7.49 -4.95 -18.64
N ALA A 228 -8.68 -5.30 -18.16
CA ALA A 228 -9.78 -4.37 -18.00
C ALA A 228 -9.44 -3.24 -17.01
N ARG A 229 -10.00 -2.06 -17.26
CA ARG A 229 -9.86 -0.90 -16.38
C ARG A 229 -11.22 -0.55 -15.76
N THR A 230 -11.18 -0.14 -14.52
CA THR A 230 -12.35 0.36 -13.79
C THR A 230 -12.24 1.89 -13.73
N PRO A 231 -12.98 2.63 -14.56
CA PRO A 231 -12.96 4.08 -14.50
C PRO A 231 -13.63 4.54 -13.21
N ALA A 232 -12.92 5.31 -12.40
CA ALA A 232 -13.44 5.91 -11.18
C ALA A 232 -13.74 7.41 -11.40
N LYS A 233 -14.82 7.88 -10.81
CA LYS A 233 -15.22 9.29 -10.77
C LYS A 233 -14.99 9.92 -9.39
N VAL A 234 -14.60 9.10 -8.43
CA VAL A 234 -14.29 9.51 -7.07
C VAL A 234 -12.82 9.22 -6.80
N ALA A 235 -12.10 10.19 -6.24
CA ALA A 235 -10.74 10.00 -5.76
C ALA A 235 -10.62 10.31 -4.28
N ILE A 236 -9.79 9.55 -3.56
CA ILE A 236 -9.40 9.85 -2.18
C ILE A 236 -7.89 10.11 -2.16
N VAL A 237 -7.51 11.26 -1.63
CA VAL A 237 -6.09 11.60 -1.45
C VAL A 237 -5.53 10.79 -0.30
N PHE A 238 -4.54 9.95 -0.61
CA PHE A 238 -3.84 9.09 0.32
C PHE A 238 -2.33 9.29 0.15
N ASP A 239 -1.79 10.25 0.92
CA ASP A 239 -0.41 10.73 0.78
C ASP A 239 0.46 10.28 1.95
N TRP A 240 1.59 9.62 1.66
CA TRP A 240 2.50 9.09 2.67
C TRP A 240 3.16 10.18 3.51
N GLU A 241 3.54 11.31 2.91
CA GLU A 241 4.17 12.38 3.68
C GLU A 241 3.22 13.00 4.70
N SER A 242 1.95 13.18 4.33
CA SER A 242 0.91 13.60 5.28
C SER A 242 0.73 12.60 6.41
N ARG A 243 0.72 11.29 6.09
CA ARG A 243 0.63 10.22 7.08
C ARG A 243 1.84 10.23 8.03
N TRP A 244 3.05 10.40 7.50
CA TRP A 244 4.27 10.49 8.30
C TRP A 244 4.27 11.68 9.23
N MET A 245 3.92 12.87 8.72
CA MET A 245 3.91 14.09 9.53
C MET A 245 2.80 14.05 10.58
N LEU A 246 1.60 13.59 10.26
CA LEU A 246 0.53 13.41 11.24
C LEU A 246 0.93 12.47 12.37
N ASN A 247 1.65 11.39 12.06
CA ASN A 247 2.15 10.47 13.08
C ASN A 247 3.29 11.05 13.91
N ALA A 248 4.09 11.96 13.34
CA ALA A 248 5.21 12.59 14.02
C ALA A 248 4.80 13.82 14.84
N ALA A 249 3.79 14.57 14.39
CA ALA A 249 3.40 15.83 15.02
C ALA A 249 2.47 15.62 16.23
N ALA A 250 2.72 16.34 17.31
CA ALA A 250 1.73 16.56 18.36
C ALA A 250 0.71 17.60 17.83
N GLY A 251 -0.53 17.18 17.62
CA GLY A 251 -1.62 18.05 17.12
C GLY A 251 -2.76 18.13 18.14
N PRO A 252 -4.00 18.36 17.69
CA PRO A 252 -5.16 18.36 18.57
C PRO A 252 -5.31 17.04 19.37
N SER A 253 -4.75 15.93 18.86
CA SER A 253 -4.56 14.70 19.60
C SER A 253 -3.09 14.29 19.52
N ALA A 254 -2.46 14.03 20.67
CA ALA A 254 -1.12 13.45 20.75
C ALA A 254 -1.16 11.93 20.52
N PHE A 255 -2.34 11.30 20.56
CA PHE A 255 -2.55 9.86 20.48
C PHE A 255 -3.44 9.50 19.30
N ALA A 256 -3.33 8.23 18.87
CA ALA A 256 -4.28 7.56 17.98
C ALA A 256 -4.62 8.31 16.68
N LYS A 257 -3.62 8.77 15.94
CA LYS A 257 -3.81 9.31 14.59
C LYS A 257 -3.85 8.17 13.59
N ASP A 258 -4.95 7.44 13.57
CA ASP A 258 -5.16 6.35 12.60
C ASP A 258 -5.58 6.93 11.25
N THR A 259 -4.58 7.25 10.44
CA THR A 259 -4.79 7.81 9.10
C THR A 259 -5.47 6.84 8.15
N ASP A 260 -5.25 5.54 8.36
CA ASP A 260 -5.88 4.50 7.54
C ASP A 260 -7.37 4.37 7.88
N ALA A 261 -7.72 4.39 9.17
CA ALA A 261 -9.12 4.38 9.59
C ALA A 261 -9.92 5.59 9.06
N ALA A 262 -9.30 6.77 9.03
CA ALA A 262 -9.93 7.96 8.47
C ALA A 262 -10.17 7.83 6.96
N ALA A 263 -9.17 7.38 6.20
CA ALA A 263 -9.33 7.13 4.77
C ALA A 263 -10.40 6.07 4.49
N LEU A 264 -10.41 4.98 5.26
CA LEU A 264 -11.42 3.92 5.17
C LEU A 264 -12.85 4.41 5.52
N ALA A 265 -12.99 5.34 6.47
CA ALA A 265 -14.28 5.92 6.80
C ALA A 265 -14.90 6.67 5.60
N HIS A 266 -14.06 7.38 4.82
CA HIS A 266 -14.49 8.05 3.59
C HIS A 266 -14.65 7.10 2.39
N TYR A 267 -13.89 6.02 2.33
CA TYR A 267 -13.98 5.01 1.27
C TYR A 267 -15.23 4.14 1.37
N ARG A 268 -15.58 3.70 2.59
CA ARG A 268 -16.66 2.74 2.87
C ARG A 268 -18.03 3.11 2.26
N PRO A 269 -18.52 4.36 2.31
CA PRO A 269 -19.80 4.72 1.73
C PRO A 269 -19.90 4.48 0.21
N TYR A 270 -18.80 4.69 -0.52
CA TYR A 270 -18.71 4.45 -1.95
C TYR A 270 -18.65 2.95 -2.25
N TRP A 271 -17.79 2.24 -1.53
CA TRP A 271 -17.69 0.78 -1.63
C TRP A 271 -19.04 0.08 -1.41
N GLN A 272 -19.80 0.49 -0.39
CA GLN A 272 -21.14 -0.07 -0.09
C GLN A 272 -22.16 0.17 -1.23
N ARG A 273 -21.94 1.15 -2.07
CA ARG A 273 -22.79 1.48 -3.22
C ARG A 273 -22.25 0.95 -4.54
N GLY A 274 -21.14 0.24 -4.52
CA GLY A 274 -20.49 -0.26 -5.75
C GLY A 274 -19.91 0.85 -6.61
N ILE A 275 -19.57 2.01 -6.03
CA ILE A 275 -18.97 3.15 -6.74
C ILE A 275 -17.44 2.99 -6.68
N PRO A 276 -16.76 2.89 -7.84
CA PRO A 276 -15.31 2.79 -7.89
C PRO A 276 -14.63 4.04 -7.34
N VAL A 277 -13.53 3.82 -6.61
CA VAL A 277 -12.71 4.89 -6.02
C VAL A 277 -11.26 4.69 -6.41
N ASP A 278 -10.61 5.75 -6.89
CA ASP A 278 -9.16 5.77 -7.03
C ASP A 278 -8.51 6.37 -5.78
N LEU A 279 -7.36 5.83 -5.40
CA LEU A 279 -6.48 6.47 -4.42
C LEU A 279 -5.46 7.32 -5.20
N VAL A 280 -5.18 8.51 -4.71
CA VAL A 280 -4.23 9.42 -5.38
C VAL A 280 -3.32 10.10 -4.34
N ASN A 281 -2.15 10.55 -4.75
CA ASN A 281 -1.30 11.39 -3.90
C ASN A 281 -1.54 12.88 -4.14
N GLY A 282 -0.87 13.72 -3.37
CA GLY A 282 -0.95 15.18 -3.51
C GLY A 282 -0.40 15.74 -4.84
N ASP A 283 0.32 14.94 -5.64
CA ASP A 283 0.83 15.37 -6.97
C ASP A 283 -0.11 15.01 -8.12
N ALA A 284 -1.19 14.27 -7.85
CA ALA A 284 -2.08 13.76 -8.88
C ALA A 284 -2.80 14.88 -9.65
N LYS A 285 -3.08 14.61 -10.92
CA LYS A 285 -4.05 15.38 -11.69
C LYS A 285 -5.46 15.04 -11.21
N LEU A 286 -6.30 16.05 -11.05
CA LEU A 286 -7.68 15.88 -10.59
C LEU A 286 -8.69 15.85 -11.75
N ASP A 287 -8.24 16.11 -12.97
CA ASP A 287 -9.09 16.07 -14.15
C ASP A 287 -9.67 14.65 -14.37
N GLY A 288 -10.95 14.60 -14.66
CA GLY A 288 -11.67 13.35 -14.90
C GLY A 288 -12.40 12.78 -13.69
N TYR A 289 -12.13 13.26 -12.49
CA TYR A 289 -12.95 12.98 -11.30
C TYR A 289 -14.11 13.97 -11.18
N ASP A 290 -15.17 13.55 -10.53
CA ASP A 290 -16.30 14.40 -10.18
C ASP A 290 -16.22 14.81 -8.70
N VAL A 291 -15.63 13.93 -7.86
CA VAL A 291 -15.46 14.14 -6.43
C VAL A 291 -14.03 13.80 -6.02
N VAL A 292 -13.38 14.69 -5.27
CA VAL A 292 -12.07 14.45 -4.66
C VAL A 292 -12.19 14.69 -3.16
N ILE A 293 -11.75 13.72 -2.37
CA ILE A 293 -11.81 13.75 -0.90
C ILE A 293 -10.38 13.72 -0.37
N ALA A 294 -10.02 14.65 0.49
CA ALA A 294 -8.68 14.73 1.07
C ALA A 294 -8.72 14.62 2.61
N PRO A 295 -9.04 13.43 3.14
CA PRO A 295 -9.09 13.24 4.59
C PRO A 295 -7.68 13.34 5.15
N GLN A 296 -7.51 14.18 6.19
CA GLN A 296 -6.23 14.31 6.89
C GLN A 296 -5.04 14.69 6.00
N LEU A 297 -5.27 15.45 4.92
CA LEU A 297 -4.20 16.00 4.11
C LEU A 297 -3.53 17.15 4.90
N TYR A 298 -2.44 16.83 5.59
CA TYR A 298 -1.75 17.75 6.49
C TYR A 298 -0.58 18.45 5.82
N MET A 299 0.16 17.74 4.96
CA MET A 299 1.23 18.30 4.14
C MET A 299 0.74 18.48 2.71
N LEU A 300 0.80 19.72 2.24
CA LEU A 300 0.44 20.04 0.85
C LEU A 300 1.67 19.93 -0.06
N ARG A 301 1.49 19.26 -1.19
CA ARG A 301 2.46 19.30 -2.28
C ARG A 301 2.39 20.65 -2.99
N GLU A 302 3.51 21.07 -3.56
CA GLU A 302 3.57 22.28 -4.35
C GLU A 302 2.50 22.30 -5.44
N GLY A 303 1.79 23.42 -5.58
CA GLY A 303 0.72 23.59 -6.55
C GLY A 303 -0.58 22.80 -6.26
N PHE A 304 -0.68 22.06 -5.14
CA PHE A 304 -1.90 21.31 -4.83
C PHE A 304 -3.13 22.20 -4.68
N ALA A 305 -2.99 23.34 -3.96
CA ALA A 305 -4.08 24.28 -3.77
C ALA A 305 -4.61 24.81 -5.11
N ALA A 306 -3.73 25.22 -6.02
CA ALA A 306 -4.12 25.69 -7.35
C ALA A 306 -4.80 24.59 -8.19
N ARG A 307 -4.36 23.32 -8.07
CA ARG A 307 -5.04 22.19 -8.73
C ARG A 307 -6.45 21.98 -8.19
N VAL A 308 -6.65 22.11 -6.88
CA VAL A 308 -7.98 21.99 -6.26
C VAL A 308 -8.87 23.16 -6.69
N GLU A 309 -8.36 24.39 -6.66
CA GLU A 309 -9.07 25.58 -7.14
C GLU A 309 -9.55 25.38 -8.58
N GLY A 310 -8.67 25.06 -9.51
CA GLY A 310 -9.04 24.79 -10.89
C GLY A 310 -9.96 23.59 -11.08
N PHE A 311 -9.93 22.61 -10.19
CA PHE A 311 -10.86 21.47 -10.19
C PHE A 311 -12.28 21.93 -9.79
N VAL A 312 -12.40 22.72 -8.73
CA VAL A 312 -13.69 23.24 -8.24
C VAL A 312 -14.28 24.24 -9.24
N GLU A 313 -13.48 25.12 -9.84
CA GLU A 313 -13.92 26.06 -10.88
C GLU A 313 -14.51 25.35 -12.09
N LYS A 314 -14.06 24.13 -12.41
CA LYS A 314 -14.61 23.28 -13.49
C LYS A 314 -15.82 22.47 -13.06
N GLY A 315 -16.34 22.67 -11.83
CA GLY A 315 -17.53 22.01 -11.32
C GLY A 315 -17.27 20.72 -10.53
N GLY A 316 -16.00 20.42 -10.18
CA GLY A 316 -15.67 19.31 -9.30
C GLY A 316 -16.05 19.60 -7.85
N ALA A 317 -16.36 18.57 -7.08
CA ALA A 317 -16.62 18.65 -5.63
C ALA A 317 -15.36 18.21 -4.85
N PHE A 318 -14.89 19.09 -3.92
CA PHE A 318 -13.73 18.83 -3.06
C PHE A 318 -14.12 18.87 -1.57
#